data_b3d7714168023e7cdc1ac0db3703a2e0
#
_entry.id   b3d7714168023e7cdc1ac0db3703a2e0
#
_cell.length_a   1.000
_cell.length_b   1.000
_cell.length_c   1.000
_cell.angle_alpha   90.00
_cell.angle_beta   90.00
_cell.angle_gamma   90.00
#
_symmetry.space_group_name_H-M   'P 1'
#
loop_
_entity.id
_entity.type
_entity.pdbx_description
1 polymer ?
#
loop_
_entity_poly.entity_id
_entity_poly.type
_entity_poly.pdbx_seq_one_letter_code
_entity_poly.pdbx_strand_id
1 'polypeptide(L)'
;MSLFVEFQIGDDGYLLDTAEVAQVLPLLGIKRVPHAPKGVAGVCNYHGAAVPVIDLSELAAGTPAKRHFSTRLILVRYPDHAGQEQLLGLIAEKVTQTVTHTAAEFIPPGVASSAAPYLVSVCAQGRRLLQRVEVSKLLSAEVSAVLFRPQAEEDSWSLPESKRC
;
A
#
# COMPACT_ATOMS: atom_id res chain seq x y z
N MET A 1 -17.80 6.65 -13.46
CA MET A 1 -17.74 5.50 -12.56
C MET A 1 -16.31 5.00 -12.45
N SER A 2 -15.87 4.71 -11.24
CA SER A 2 -14.54 4.14 -10.99
C SER A 2 -14.65 2.77 -10.37
N LEU A 3 -13.69 1.91 -10.68
CA LEU A 3 -13.60 0.57 -10.13
C LEU A 3 -12.61 0.59 -8.95
N PHE A 4 -13.01 -0.05 -7.86
CA PHE A 4 -12.21 -0.11 -6.63
C PHE A 4 -11.98 -1.54 -6.21
N VAL A 5 -10.81 -1.78 -5.64
CA VAL A 5 -10.52 -3.03 -4.93
C VAL A 5 -11.02 -2.87 -3.49
N GLU A 6 -11.88 -3.78 -3.05
CA GLU A 6 -12.36 -3.80 -1.67
C GLU A 6 -11.50 -4.74 -0.84
N PHE A 7 -11.08 -4.28 0.33
CA PHE A 7 -10.34 -5.07 1.30
C PHE A 7 -10.75 -4.69 2.72
N GLN A 8 -10.23 -5.38 3.72
CA GLN A 8 -10.57 -5.12 5.12
C GLN A 8 -9.33 -4.87 5.97
N ILE A 9 -9.52 -4.04 6.99
CA ILE A 9 -8.60 -3.92 8.13
C ILE A 9 -9.47 -4.16 9.37
N GLY A 10 -9.22 -5.27 10.07
CA GLY A 10 -10.14 -5.71 11.11
C GLY A 10 -11.50 -6.03 10.53
N ASP A 11 -12.55 -5.42 11.08
CA ASP A 11 -13.92 -5.58 10.61
C ASP A 11 -14.38 -4.48 9.65
N ASP A 12 -13.52 -3.51 9.38
CA ASP A 12 -13.85 -2.33 8.57
C ASP A 12 -13.45 -2.55 7.11
N GLY A 13 -14.32 -2.08 6.20
CA GLY A 13 -14.09 -2.15 4.76
C GLY A 13 -13.38 -0.91 4.23
N TYR A 14 -12.49 -1.14 3.26
CA TYR A 14 -11.70 -0.09 2.62
C TYR A 14 -11.72 -0.25 1.12
N LEU A 15 -11.53 0.85 0.42
CA LEU A 15 -11.52 0.91 -1.04
C LEU A 15 -10.22 1.52 -1.54
N LEU A 16 -9.66 0.89 -2.57
CA LEU A 16 -8.48 1.37 -3.28
C LEU A 16 -8.83 1.48 -4.77
N ASP A 17 -8.62 2.67 -5.34
CA ASP A 17 -8.91 2.90 -6.76
C ASP A 17 -8.00 2.02 -7.63
N THR A 18 -8.60 1.28 -8.57
CA THR A 18 -7.84 0.41 -9.47
C THR A 18 -6.90 1.20 -10.38
N ALA A 19 -7.14 2.48 -10.61
CA ALA A 19 -6.22 3.34 -11.34
C ALA A 19 -4.85 3.46 -10.66
N GLU A 20 -4.80 3.29 -9.33
CA GLU A 20 -3.57 3.30 -8.56
C GLU A 20 -2.91 1.93 -8.48
N VAL A 21 -3.60 0.87 -8.86
CA VAL A 21 -3.14 -0.52 -8.74
C VAL A 21 -2.38 -0.94 -9.99
N ALA A 22 -1.15 -1.38 -9.81
CA ALA A 22 -0.37 -1.99 -10.89
C ALA A 22 -0.71 -3.47 -11.04
N GLN A 23 -0.79 -4.20 -9.94
CA GLN A 23 -1.10 -5.63 -9.96
C GLN A 23 -1.55 -6.12 -8.59
N VAL A 24 -2.40 -7.13 -8.56
CA VAL A 24 -2.75 -7.86 -7.34
C VAL A 24 -2.12 -9.24 -7.41
N LEU A 25 -1.34 -9.60 -6.40
CA LEU A 25 -0.57 -10.83 -6.35
C LEU A 25 -0.95 -11.66 -5.13
N PRO A 26 -0.75 -12.99 -5.19
CA PRO A 26 -0.71 -13.78 -3.97
C PRO A 26 0.35 -13.20 -3.01
N LEU A 27 0.18 -13.42 -1.72
CA LEU A 27 1.15 -12.94 -0.75
C LEU A 27 2.50 -13.63 -0.97
N LEU A 28 3.46 -12.86 -1.45
CA LEU A 28 4.82 -13.35 -1.73
C LEU A 28 5.66 -13.36 -0.46
N GLY A 29 6.80 -14.04 -0.52
CA GLY A 29 7.80 -13.99 0.54
C GLY A 29 8.31 -12.56 0.73
N ILE A 30 8.20 -12.06 1.95
CA ILE A 30 8.63 -10.71 2.31
C ILE A 30 9.82 -10.83 3.24
N LYS A 31 10.92 -10.19 2.83
CA LYS A 31 12.11 -10.12 3.65
C LYS A 31 11.99 -8.95 4.61
N ARG A 32 12.04 -9.23 5.90
CA ARG A 32 12.00 -8.18 6.93
C ARG A 32 13.26 -7.33 6.88
N VAL A 33 13.07 -6.03 7.09
CA VAL A 33 14.16 -5.08 7.24
C VAL A 33 14.24 -4.70 8.72
N PRO A 34 15.42 -4.93 9.37
CA PRO A 34 15.58 -4.54 10.77
C PRO A 34 15.37 -3.03 10.97
N HIS A 35 14.73 -2.68 12.09
CA HIS A 35 14.47 -1.29 12.47
C HIS A 35 13.70 -0.48 11.42
N ALA A 36 12.86 -1.14 10.65
CA ALA A 36 12.01 -0.47 9.68
C ALA A 36 10.96 0.41 10.39
N PRO A 37 10.52 1.52 9.75
CA PRO A 37 9.45 2.35 10.29
C PRO A 37 8.16 1.54 10.51
N LYS A 38 7.29 2.05 11.40
CA LYS A 38 6.00 1.42 11.68
C LYS A 38 5.19 1.23 10.40
N GLY A 39 4.61 0.06 10.24
CA GLY A 39 3.82 -0.31 9.07
C GLY A 39 4.63 -0.91 7.94
N VAL A 40 5.95 -0.75 7.93
CA VAL A 40 6.81 -1.35 6.92
C VAL A 40 7.03 -2.82 7.24
N ALA A 41 6.50 -3.70 6.40
CA ALA A 41 6.66 -5.14 6.57
C ALA A 41 8.04 -5.64 6.10
N GLY A 42 8.63 -4.97 5.13
CA GLY A 42 9.92 -5.34 4.56
C GLY A 42 10.00 -5.04 3.07
N VAL A 43 10.68 -5.92 2.34
CA VAL A 43 10.80 -5.83 0.88
C VAL A 43 10.43 -7.17 0.24
N CYS A 44 9.88 -7.11 -0.96
CA CYS A 44 9.66 -8.30 -1.77
C CYS A 44 10.42 -8.19 -3.09
N ASN A 45 10.72 -9.35 -3.68
CA ASN A 45 11.33 -9.41 -5.00
C ASN A 45 10.22 -9.49 -6.05
N TYR A 46 10.11 -8.46 -6.87
CA TYR A 46 9.17 -8.42 -7.99
C TYR A 46 9.97 -8.27 -9.28
N HIS A 47 10.08 -9.36 -10.04
CA HIS A 47 10.86 -9.42 -11.29
C HIS A 47 12.29 -8.89 -11.14
N GLY A 48 12.95 -9.21 -10.04
CA GLY A 48 14.32 -8.78 -9.76
C GLY A 48 14.45 -7.41 -9.09
N ALA A 49 13.36 -6.68 -8.94
CA ALA A 49 13.36 -5.40 -8.24
C ALA A 49 12.96 -5.58 -6.77
N ALA A 50 13.65 -4.90 -5.88
CA ALA A 50 13.28 -4.86 -4.47
C ALA A 50 12.17 -3.82 -4.28
N VAL A 51 10.98 -4.28 -3.95
CA VAL A 51 9.81 -3.43 -3.76
C VAL A 51 9.50 -3.34 -2.27
N PRO A 52 9.45 -2.12 -1.69
CA PRO A 52 9.04 -1.95 -0.30
C PRO A 52 7.60 -2.41 -0.10
N VAL A 53 7.32 -2.99 1.05
CA VAL A 53 6.00 -3.52 1.38
C VAL A 53 5.51 -2.92 2.70
N ILE A 54 4.31 -2.38 2.65
CA ILE A 54 3.58 -1.84 3.81
C ILE A 54 2.49 -2.84 4.19
N ASP A 55 2.38 -3.13 5.46
CA ASP A 55 1.26 -3.86 6.03
C ASP A 55 0.19 -2.84 6.44
N LEU A 56 -0.91 -2.80 5.70
CA LEU A 56 -1.98 -1.82 5.95
C LEU A 56 -2.63 -2.01 7.31
N SER A 57 -2.78 -3.25 7.76
CA SER A 57 -3.34 -3.53 9.08
C SER A 57 -2.42 -3.03 10.19
N GLU A 58 -1.12 -3.25 10.08
CA GLU A 58 -0.16 -2.76 11.04
C GLU A 58 -0.09 -1.23 11.03
N LEU A 59 -0.11 -0.62 9.86
CA LEU A 59 -0.08 0.84 9.72
C LEU A 59 -1.30 1.50 10.36
N ALA A 60 -2.49 0.97 10.10
CA ALA A 60 -3.75 1.58 10.55
C ALA A 60 -4.18 1.15 11.95
N ALA A 61 -3.97 -0.11 12.31
CA ALA A 61 -4.48 -0.70 13.55
C ALA A 61 -3.39 -1.15 14.52
N GLY A 62 -2.13 -1.09 14.12
CA GLY A 62 -1.01 -1.51 14.96
C GLY A 62 -0.82 -3.02 15.09
N THR A 63 -1.63 -3.81 14.39
CA THR A 63 -1.59 -5.27 14.41
C THR A 63 -1.31 -5.78 12.99
N PRO A 64 -0.33 -6.68 12.81
CA PRO A 64 -0.04 -7.22 11.47
C PRO A 64 -1.26 -7.93 10.86
N ALA A 65 -1.35 -7.86 9.53
CA ALA A 65 -2.38 -8.55 8.79
C ALA A 65 -2.31 -10.06 9.00
N LYS A 66 -3.47 -10.69 9.10
CA LYS A 66 -3.57 -12.15 9.19
C LYS A 66 -3.38 -12.75 7.80
N ARG A 67 -2.62 -13.83 7.72
CA ARG A 67 -2.32 -14.50 6.46
C ARG A 67 -3.38 -15.54 6.12
N HIS A 68 -4.51 -15.06 5.59
CA HIS A 68 -5.57 -15.90 5.05
C HIS A 68 -5.35 -16.14 3.55
N PHE A 69 -6.13 -17.05 2.95
CA PHE A 69 -6.11 -17.24 1.50
C PHE A 69 -6.47 -15.99 0.72
N SER A 70 -7.32 -15.14 1.30
CA SER A 70 -7.74 -13.87 0.69
C SER A 70 -6.83 -12.68 1.00
N THR A 71 -5.77 -12.88 1.79
CA THR A 71 -4.74 -11.86 2.00
C THR A 71 -3.87 -11.78 0.75
N ARG A 72 -3.73 -10.57 0.20
CA ARG A 72 -3.02 -10.33 -1.05
C ARG A 72 -1.96 -9.27 -0.91
N LEU A 73 -1.01 -9.31 -1.81
CA LEU A 73 -0.05 -8.23 -2.03
C LEU A 73 -0.56 -7.39 -3.21
N ILE A 74 -0.90 -6.15 -2.93
CA ILE A 74 -1.36 -5.21 -3.94
C ILE A 74 -0.19 -4.32 -4.29
N LEU A 75 0.29 -4.38 -5.54
CA LEU A 75 1.30 -3.46 -6.03
C LEU A 75 0.62 -2.20 -6.53
N VAL A 76 1.01 -1.07 -5.97
CA VAL A 76 0.46 0.22 -6.33
C VAL A 76 1.54 1.14 -6.89
N ARG A 77 1.11 2.13 -7.66
CA ARG A 77 1.96 3.20 -8.18
C ARG A 77 2.01 4.32 -7.15
N TYR A 78 3.18 4.51 -6.58
CA TYR A 78 3.40 5.52 -5.54
C TYR A 78 4.29 6.65 -6.10
N PRO A 79 3.84 7.91 -6.07
CA PRO A 79 4.69 9.03 -6.44
C PRO A 79 5.65 9.35 -5.30
N ASP A 80 6.95 9.21 -5.55
CA ASP A 80 7.94 9.57 -4.55
C ASP A 80 8.09 11.10 -4.44
N HIS A 81 8.91 11.55 -3.50
CA HIS A 81 9.08 12.97 -3.24
C HIS A 81 9.77 13.73 -4.41
N ALA A 82 10.41 13.03 -5.32
CA ALA A 82 10.99 13.59 -6.55
C ALA A 82 9.99 13.60 -7.70
N GLY A 83 8.75 13.15 -7.49
CA GLY A 83 7.72 13.06 -8.50
C GLY A 83 7.84 11.86 -9.43
N GLN A 84 8.76 10.95 -9.16
CA GLN A 84 8.89 9.70 -9.90
C GLN A 84 7.93 8.64 -9.38
N GLU A 85 7.35 7.88 -10.30
CA GLU A 85 6.45 6.79 -9.96
C GLU A 85 7.25 5.56 -9.54
N GLN A 86 7.00 5.11 -8.32
CA GLN A 86 7.63 3.92 -7.74
C GLN A 86 6.58 2.84 -7.48
N LEU A 87 7.01 1.59 -7.41
CA LEU A 87 6.14 0.51 -6.95
C LEU A 87 6.21 0.38 -5.43
N LEU A 88 5.05 0.25 -4.83
CA LEU A 88 4.89 0.00 -3.41
C LEU A 88 3.96 -1.20 -3.23
N GLY A 89 4.34 -2.15 -2.39
CA GLY A 89 3.50 -3.29 -2.08
C GLY A 89 2.66 -3.02 -0.85
N LEU A 90 1.39 -3.41 -0.89
CA LEU A 90 0.46 -3.29 0.23
C LEU A 90 -0.07 -4.67 0.60
N ILE A 91 0.11 -5.08 1.85
CA ILE A 91 -0.53 -6.29 2.36
C ILE A 91 -1.94 -5.91 2.80
N ALA A 92 -2.94 -6.53 2.20
CA ALA A 92 -4.34 -6.28 2.52
C ALA A 92 -5.08 -7.60 2.74
N GLU A 93 -5.96 -7.61 3.74
CA GLU A 93 -6.78 -8.77 4.07
C GLU A 93 -8.09 -8.75 3.29
N LYS A 94 -8.64 -9.95 3.03
CA LYS A 94 -9.95 -10.14 2.40
C LYS A 94 -10.11 -9.34 1.10
N VAL A 95 -9.12 -9.45 0.25
CA VAL A 95 -9.15 -8.88 -1.11
C VAL A 95 -9.91 -9.85 -2.00
N THR A 96 -11.24 -9.73 -2.01
CA THR A 96 -12.12 -10.74 -2.61
C THR A 96 -12.88 -10.24 -3.83
N GLN A 97 -13.03 -8.93 -3.99
CA GLN A 97 -13.86 -8.37 -5.05
C GLN A 97 -13.45 -6.98 -5.46
N THR A 98 -13.92 -6.61 -6.64
CA THR A 98 -13.91 -5.23 -7.10
C THR A 98 -15.33 -4.69 -7.08
N VAL A 99 -15.47 -3.40 -6.78
CA VAL A 99 -16.77 -2.72 -6.73
C VAL A 99 -16.70 -1.42 -7.50
N THR A 100 -17.83 -1.01 -8.04
CA THR A 100 -17.94 0.23 -8.81
C THR A 100 -18.65 1.29 -7.99
N HIS A 101 -18.06 2.48 -7.91
CA HIS A 101 -18.65 3.64 -7.25
C HIS A 101 -18.44 4.89 -8.10
N THR A 102 -19.33 5.86 -7.95
CA THR A 102 -19.20 7.18 -8.58
C THR A 102 -18.59 8.17 -7.57
N ALA A 103 -17.98 9.23 -8.07
CA ALA A 103 -17.42 10.27 -7.21
C ALA A 103 -18.48 10.90 -6.28
N ALA A 104 -19.73 10.96 -6.72
CA ALA A 104 -20.84 11.51 -5.93
C ALA A 104 -21.20 10.67 -4.70
N GLU A 105 -20.83 9.39 -4.66
CA GLU A 105 -21.09 8.50 -3.53
C GLU A 105 -20.11 8.73 -2.38
N PHE A 106 -19.00 9.41 -2.61
CA PHE A 106 -18.00 9.71 -1.61
C PHE A 106 -18.21 11.04 -0.93
N ILE A 107 -18.18 11.02 0.38
CA ILE A 107 -18.30 12.22 1.21
C ILE A 107 -17.03 12.37 2.07
N PRO A 108 -16.67 13.59 2.49
CA PRO A 108 -15.58 13.77 3.42
C PRO A 108 -15.83 13.01 4.72
N PRO A 109 -14.81 12.44 5.36
CA PRO A 109 -14.98 11.82 6.68
C PRO A 109 -15.38 12.89 7.69
N GLY A 110 -16.32 12.58 8.57
CA GLY A 110 -16.78 13.51 9.61
C GLY A 110 -15.71 13.82 10.65
N VAL A 111 -14.68 12.98 10.73
CA VAL A 111 -13.54 13.16 11.63
C VAL A 111 -12.27 13.06 10.80
N ALA A 112 -11.47 14.13 10.84
CA ALA A 112 -10.15 14.11 10.23
C ALA A 112 -9.12 13.67 11.27
N SER A 113 -8.23 12.75 10.88
CA SER A 113 -7.13 12.30 11.70
C SER A 113 -5.80 12.62 11.04
N SER A 114 -4.96 13.37 11.74
CA SER A 114 -3.59 13.63 11.29
C SER A 114 -2.73 12.36 11.29
N ALA A 115 -3.12 11.34 12.06
CA ALA A 115 -2.43 10.05 12.11
C ALA A 115 -2.76 9.15 10.90
N ALA A 116 -3.87 9.41 10.20
CA ALA A 116 -4.28 8.62 9.03
C ALA A 116 -4.71 9.54 7.88
N PRO A 117 -3.78 10.33 7.31
CA PRO A 117 -4.08 11.27 6.23
C PRO A 117 -4.48 10.55 4.92
N TYR A 118 -4.20 9.27 4.79
CA TYR A 118 -4.55 8.46 3.63
C TYR A 118 -6.04 8.08 3.56
N LEU A 119 -6.79 8.26 4.63
CA LEU A 119 -8.24 8.05 4.65
C LEU A 119 -8.94 9.33 4.25
N VAL A 120 -9.26 9.47 2.97
CA VAL A 120 -9.66 10.75 2.38
C VAL A 120 -11.17 10.93 2.24
N SER A 121 -11.92 9.84 2.16
CA SER A 121 -13.37 9.91 1.98
C SER A 121 -14.05 8.61 2.41
N VAL A 122 -15.35 8.68 2.61
CA VAL A 122 -16.18 7.52 2.96
C VAL A 122 -17.31 7.36 1.96
N CYS A 123 -17.73 6.13 1.77
CA CYS A 123 -18.83 5.73 0.91
C CYS A 123 -19.74 4.78 1.67
N ALA A 124 -21.05 5.00 1.55
CA ALA A 124 -22.03 4.10 2.15
C ALA A 124 -22.37 2.98 1.16
N GLN A 125 -22.27 1.75 1.62
CA GLN A 125 -22.72 0.57 0.89
C GLN A 125 -23.69 -0.22 1.79
N GLY A 126 -24.99 0.01 1.61
CA GLY A 126 -26.00 -0.51 2.51
C GLY A 126 -25.81 0.08 3.90
N ARG A 127 -25.63 -0.79 4.90
CA ARG A 127 -25.36 -0.38 6.30
C ARG A 127 -23.86 -0.23 6.61
N ARG A 128 -23.00 -0.54 5.64
CA ARG A 128 -21.54 -0.47 5.81
C ARG A 128 -21.02 0.87 5.35
N LEU A 129 -20.04 1.39 6.05
CA LEU A 129 -19.24 2.52 5.61
C LEU A 129 -17.91 1.99 5.11
N LEU A 130 -17.56 2.33 3.88
CA LEU A 130 -16.30 1.99 3.27
C LEU A 130 -15.43 3.25 3.22
N GLN A 131 -14.18 3.12 3.61
CA GLN A 131 -13.23 4.24 3.59
C GLN A 131 -12.32 4.13 2.38
N ARG A 132 -12.17 5.22 1.65
CA ARG A 132 -11.26 5.27 0.52
C ARG A 132 -9.84 5.61 0.99
N VAL A 133 -8.90 4.80 0.55
CA VAL A 133 -7.47 5.00 0.79
C VAL A 133 -6.84 5.68 -0.41
N GLU A 134 -6.10 6.75 -0.18
CA GLU A 134 -5.30 7.42 -1.21
C GLU A 134 -3.83 7.04 -1.05
N VAL A 135 -3.28 6.39 -2.08
CA VAL A 135 -1.94 5.83 -2.06
C VAL A 135 -0.87 6.89 -1.81
N SER A 136 -0.99 8.04 -2.45
CA SER A 136 -0.01 9.12 -2.34
C SER A 136 0.15 9.67 -0.92
N LYS A 137 -0.81 9.41 -0.05
CA LYS A 137 -0.82 9.88 1.35
C LYS A 137 -0.51 8.78 2.36
N LEU A 138 -0.19 7.57 1.89
CA LEU A 138 0.09 6.44 2.78
C LEU A 138 1.36 6.61 3.60
N LEU A 139 2.38 7.21 3.01
CA LEU A 139 3.67 7.36 3.66
C LEU A 139 3.93 8.82 4.01
N SER A 140 4.51 9.06 5.20
CA SER A 140 5.07 10.36 5.50
C SER A 140 6.27 10.65 4.59
N ALA A 141 6.63 11.93 4.45
CA ALA A 141 7.79 12.31 3.66
C ALA A 141 9.08 11.64 4.17
N GLU A 142 9.20 11.48 5.49
CA GLU A 142 10.35 10.83 6.11
C GLU A 142 10.44 9.35 5.75
N VAL A 143 9.33 8.63 5.84
CA VAL A 143 9.27 7.20 5.49
C VAL A 143 9.48 7.00 3.99
N SER A 144 8.87 7.82 3.16
CA SER A 144 9.06 7.78 1.70
C SER A 144 10.53 7.97 1.33
N ALA A 145 11.23 8.91 1.96
CA ALA A 145 12.65 9.15 1.71
C ALA A 145 13.53 7.95 2.12
N VAL A 146 13.14 7.23 3.17
CA VAL A 146 13.86 6.01 3.61
C VAL A 146 13.65 4.86 2.63
N LEU A 147 12.41 4.67 2.16
CA LEU A 147 12.06 3.54 1.30
C LEU A 147 12.51 3.73 -0.14
N PHE A 148 12.48 4.95 -0.65
CA PHE A 148 12.81 5.27 -2.04
C PHE A 148 14.05 6.15 -2.09
N ARG A 149 15.23 5.52 -1.95
CA ARG A 149 16.50 6.23 -2.00
C ARG A 149 16.88 6.60 -3.42
N PRO A 150 17.57 7.75 -3.63
CA PRO A 150 18.08 8.12 -4.94
C PRO A 150 19.04 7.07 -5.50
N GLN A 151 18.95 6.81 -6.80
CA GLN A 151 19.79 5.83 -7.51
C GLN A 151 21.30 6.10 -7.42
N ALA A 152 21.69 7.35 -7.21
CA ALA A 152 23.10 7.72 -7.09
C ALA A 152 23.83 7.04 -5.93
N GLU A 153 23.10 6.60 -4.88
CA GLU A 153 23.67 5.87 -3.77
C GLU A 153 23.79 4.37 -4.06
N GLU A 154 23.01 3.84 -5.00
CA GLU A 154 23.06 2.44 -5.40
C GLU A 154 24.30 2.11 -6.25
N ASP A 155 24.76 3.06 -7.07
CA ASP A 155 25.94 2.87 -7.92
C ASP A 155 27.22 2.64 -7.14
N SER A 156 27.32 3.14 -5.91
CA SER A 156 28.48 2.89 -5.04
C SER A 156 28.53 1.46 -4.48
N TRP A 157 27.44 0.71 -4.59
CA TRP A 157 27.32 -0.65 -4.09
C TRP A 157 27.14 -1.69 -5.19
N SER A 158 27.29 -1.30 -6.46
CA SER A 158 27.13 -2.24 -7.55
C SER A 158 28.22 -3.30 -7.50
N LEU A 159 27.81 -4.57 -7.32
CA LEU A 159 28.70 -5.71 -7.42
C LEU A 159 29.11 -5.91 -8.89
N PRO A 160 30.34 -6.41 -9.15
CA PRO A 160 30.71 -6.82 -10.51
C PRO A 160 29.69 -7.80 -11.08
N GLU A 161 29.42 -7.71 -12.36
CA GLU A 161 28.42 -8.58 -13.04
C GLU A 161 28.62 -10.06 -12.75
N SER A 162 29.86 -10.51 -12.60
CA SER A 162 30.21 -11.90 -12.29
C SER A 162 29.74 -12.36 -10.91
N LYS A 163 29.34 -11.45 -10.02
CA LYS A 163 28.85 -11.74 -8.66
C LYS A 163 27.38 -11.42 -8.46
N ARG A 164 26.69 -10.95 -9.51
CA ARG A 164 25.24 -10.74 -9.47
C ARG A 164 24.54 -12.07 -9.71
N CYS A 165 23.67 -12.41 -8.81
CA CYS A 165 22.81 -13.58 -8.97
C CYS A 165 21.55 -13.22 -9.75
#